data_5187de7a439f0d3e90a8aa8273072b7f
#
_entry.id   5187de7a439f0d3e90a8aa8273072b7f
#
_cell.length_a   1.000
_cell.length_b   1.000
_cell.length_c   1.000
_cell.angle_alpha   90.00
_cell.angle_beta   90.00
_cell.angle_gamma   90.00
#
_symmetry.space_group_name_H-M   'P 1'
#
loop_
_entity.id
_entity.type
_entity.pdbx_description
1 polymer ?
#
loop_
_entity_poly.entity_id
_entity_poly.type
_entity_poly.pdbx_seq_one_letter_code
_entity_poly.pdbx_strand_id
1 'polypeptide(L)'
;MRIPSISKLVFYWIPAAAMLVGYPFIGYDIIAGGFEIHGDQLISMQFLEGTYLYIIHHLLSFIPVFFFGIVLNWFDYRNAVWKELLVPLVMMALIFIAWDILFTALGVWRFNPAYIQGVSIINLPWEEVCWFFIIPFCSLFVYQIVKIRWSNPWGSARTLQFVLLVVLFGMYLLNMDRIYSATSLSMTISMIGLSLIVNWKGFGLFIASFLLLLIPMGLFNGMLTGLLTKEALVQYNSAEFGGIRILSFPIEDIGFGFGFLIGILLLSDFIKHRLSADYTLTK
;
A
#
# COMPACT_ATOMS: atom_id res chain seq x y z
N MET A 1 -9.09 -28.18 3.05
CA MET A 1 -8.04 -27.51 2.24
C MET A 1 -6.73 -27.63 3.00
N ARG A 2 -5.69 -28.28 2.47
CA ARG A 2 -4.41 -28.39 3.19
C ARG A 2 -3.74 -27.01 3.17
N ILE A 3 -3.56 -26.43 4.35
CA ILE A 3 -2.86 -25.16 4.54
C ILE A 3 -1.37 -25.39 4.22
N PRO A 4 -0.73 -24.56 3.40
CA PRO A 4 0.69 -24.66 3.15
C PRO A 4 1.49 -24.57 4.46
N SER A 5 2.56 -25.33 4.62
CA SER A 5 3.47 -25.21 5.76
C SER A 5 4.12 -23.82 5.76
N ILE A 6 4.63 -23.35 6.93
CA ILE A 6 5.34 -22.06 7.03
C ILE A 6 6.43 -21.94 5.96
N SER A 7 7.16 -23.05 5.68
CA SER A 7 8.15 -23.11 4.61
C SER A 7 7.57 -22.80 3.23
N LYS A 8 6.31 -23.21 2.95
CA LYS A 8 5.64 -22.89 1.67
C LYS A 8 5.21 -21.42 1.61
N LEU A 9 4.81 -20.84 2.73
CA LEU A 9 4.47 -19.41 2.77
C LEU A 9 5.70 -18.55 2.56
N VAL A 10 6.81 -18.85 3.25
CA VAL A 10 8.10 -18.21 3.01
C VAL A 10 8.49 -18.38 1.55
N PHE A 11 8.28 -19.55 0.95
CA PHE A 11 8.55 -19.78 -0.47
C PHE A 11 7.70 -18.92 -1.40
N TYR A 12 6.44 -18.61 -1.06
CA TYR A 12 5.60 -17.69 -1.84
C TYR A 12 5.98 -16.22 -1.68
N TRP A 13 6.60 -15.85 -0.55
CA TRP A 13 7.10 -14.50 -0.32
C TRP A 13 8.49 -14.28 -0.93
N ILE A 14 9.27 -15.34 -1.19
CA ILE A 14 10.58 -15.26 -1.84
C ILE A 14 10.51 -14.53 -3.19
N PRO A 15 9.56 -14.81 -4.11
CA PRO A 15 9.50 -14.06 -5.37
C PRO A 15 9.22 -12.57 -5.17
N ALA A 16 8.31 -12.20 -4.26
CA ALA A 16 8.03 -10.80 -3.95
C ALA A 16 9.25 -10.12 -3.29
N ALA A 17 9.88 -10.78 -2.32
CA ALA A 17 11.10 -10.30 -1.71
C ALA A 17 12.30 -10.29 -2.69
N ALA A 18 12.42 -11.30 -3.54
CA ALA A 18 13.46 -11.35 -4.56
C ALA A 18 13.27 -10.27 -5.64
N MET A 19 12.02 -9.95 -6.02
CA MET A 19 11.72 -8.83 -6.90
C MET A 19 12.03 -7.49 -6.25
N LEU A 20 11.73 -7.33 -4.95
CA LEU A 20 12.04 -6.12 -4.20
C LEU A 20 13.54 -5.93 -3.96
N VAL A 21 14.28 -7.02 -3.71
CA VAL A 21 15.72 -6.98 -3.37
C VAL A 21 16.59 -7.23 -4.60
N GLY A 22 16.14 -8.06 -5.54
CA GLY A 22 16.96 -8.49 -6.69
C GLY A 22 16.96 -7.49 -7.84
N TYR A 23 15.91 -6.70 -8.00
CA TYR A 23 15.80 -5.76 -9.11
C TYR A 23 16.93 -4.70 -9.13
N PRO A 24 17.31 -4.08 -7.99
CA PRO A 24 18.45 -3.15 -7.94
C PRO A 24 19.81 -3.78 -8.26
N PHE A 25 19.94 -5.11 -8.14
CA PHE A 25 21.20 -5.83 -8.39
C PHE A 25 21.33 -6.33 -9.84
N ILE A 26 20.31 -6.17 -10.69
CA ILE A 26 20.35 -6.59 -12.11
C ILE A 26 20.97 -5.50 -13.00
N GLY A 27 21.81 -4.62 -12.44
CA GLY A 27 22.57 -3.63 -13.23
C GLY A 27 21.71 -2.46 -13.74
N TYR A 28 20.75 -2.05 -12.93
CA TYR A 28 19.94 -0.87 -13.24
C TYR A 28 20.80 0.39 -13.02
N ASP A 29 21.23 1.00 -14.10
CA ASP A 29 21.78 2.36 -14.06
C ASP A 29 20.62 3.32 -13.80
N ILE A 30 20.57 3.92 -12.60
CA ILE A 30 19.60 4.96 -12.28
C ILE A 30 19.87 6.12 -13.25
N ILE A 31 19.02 6.26 -14.23
CA ILE A 31 19.05 7.38 -15.15
C ILE A 31 18.76 8.62 -14.31
N ALA A 32 19.69 9.58 -14.36
CA ALA A 32 19.53 10.86 -13.67
C ALA A 32 18.37 11.65 -14.30
N GLY A 33 17.15 11.27 -13.97
CA GLY A 33 15.93 11.99 -14.30
C GLY A 33 15.75 13.21 -13.39
N GLY A 34 15.02 14.20 -13.87
CA GLY A 34 14.63 15.34 -13.04
C GLY A 34 13.51 14.96 -12.08
N PHE A 35 13.59 15.43 -10.83
CA PHE A 35 12.46 15.31 -9.91
C PHE A 35 11.34 16.27 -10.32
N GLU A 36 10.13 15.78 -10.37
CA GLU A 36 8.94 16.60 -10.59
C GLU A 36 8.58 17.35 -9.32
N ILE A 37 8.74 18.67 -9.33
CA ILE A 37 8.52 19.56 -8.19
C ILE A 37 7.07 20.03 -8.13
N HIS A 38 6.46 20.20 -9.30
CA HIS A 38 5.10 20.74 -9.41
C HIS A 38 4.09 19.62 -9.51
N GLY A 39 3.08 19.67 -8.62
CA GLY A 39 1.86 18.90 -8.77
C GLY A 39 0.85 19.65 -9.64
N ASP A 40 -0.15 18.95 -10.15
CA ASP A 40 -1.31 19.57 -10.80
C ASP A 40 -2.19 20.23 -9.73
N GLN A 41 -1.79 21.45 -9.34
CA GLN A 41 -2.46 22.19 -8.29
C GLN A 41 -3.91 22.53 -8.69
N LEU A 42 -4.89 21.92 -8.03
CA LEU A 42 -6.30 22.25 -8.21
C LEU A 42 -6.68 23.53 -7.45
N ILE A 43 -6.25 23.64 -6.21
CA ILE A 43 -6.55 24.75 -5.31
C ILE A 43 -5.35 24.93 -4.38
N SER A 44 -4.79 26.15 -4.32
CA SER A 44 -3.79 26.47 -3.32
C SER A 44 -4.44 26.72 -1.96
N MET A 45 -4.15 25.87 -0.99
CA MET A 45 -4.60 26.03 0.40
C MET A 45 -3.44 26.56 1.24
N GLN A 46 -3.38 27.85 1.47
CA GLN A 46 -2.28 28.50 2.16
C GLN A 46 -2.00 27.91 3.56
N PHE A 47 -3.01 27.40 4.25
CA PHE A 47 -2.83 26.78 5.58
C PHE A 47 -2.12 25.41 5.54
N LEU A 48 -1.99 24.82 4.36
CA LEU A 48 -1.22 23.58 4.13
C LEU A 48 0.23 23.85 3.72
N GLU A 49 0.56 25.11 3.42
CA GLU A 49 1.95 25.47 3.08
C GLU A 49 2.81 25.49 4.36
N GLY A 50 3.83 24.63 4.39
CA GLY A 50 4.80 24.58 5.48
C GLY A 50 4.99 23.21 6.11
N THR A 51 5.87 23.16 7.11
CA THR A 51 6.41 21.93 7.71
C THR A 51 5.40 21.06 8.44
N TYR A 52 4.17 21.53 8.64
CA TYR A 52 3.10 20.77 9.30
C TYR A 52 2.19 20.02 8.31
N LEU A 53 2.39 20.13 6.99
CA LEU A 53 1.54 19.49 6.00
C LEU A 53 1.36 18.00 6.26
N TYR A 54 2.47 17.29 6.50
CA TYR A 54 2.41 15.85 6.72
C TYR A 54 1.67 15.48 8.02
N ILE A 55 1.88 16.25 9.09
CA ILE A 55 1.16 16.05 10.35
C ILE A 55 -0.33 16.32 10.17
N ILE A 56 -0.71 17.38 9.47
CA ILE A 56 -2.12 17.70 9.16
C ILE A 56 -2.75 16.54 8.36
N HIS A 57 -2.06 16.04 7.36
CA HIS A 57 -2.49 14.85 6.60
C HIS A 57 -2.79 13.65 7.51
N HIS A 58 -1.88 13.35 8.45
CA HIS A 58 -2.06 12.25 9.41
C HIS A 58 -3.24 12.49 10.34
N LEU A 59 -3.38 13.69 10.89
CA LEU A 59 -4.50 14.02 11.78
C LEU A 59 -5.84 13.93 11.05
N LEU A 60 -5.94 14.44 9.83
CA LEU A 60 -7.18 14.40 9.04
C LEU A 60 -7.58 12.97 8.67
N SER A 61 -6.62 12.09 8.38
CA SER A 61 -6.92 10.69 8.07
C SER A 61 -7.18 9.86 9.33
N PHE A 62 -6.36 10.02 10.37
CA PHE A 62 -6.35 9.15 11.54
C PHE A 62 -7.48 9.46 12.53
N ILE A 63 -7.70 10.74 12.88
CA ILE A 63 -8.63 11.12 13.95
C ILE A 63 -10.05 10.60 13.72
N PRO A 64 -10.67 10.77 12.53
CA PRO A 64 -12.02 10.25 12.30
C PRO A 64 -12.08 8.73 12.44
N VAL A 65 -11.11 8.00 11.86
CA VAL A 65 -11.09 6.54 11.90
C VAL A 65 -10.83 6.03 13.32
N PHE A 66 -9.91 6.65 14.06
CA PHE A 66 -9.65 6.31 15.45
C PHE A 66 -10.91 6.53 16.32
N PHE A 67 -11.57 7.67 16.16
CA PHE A 67 -12.79 7.96 16.92
C PHE A 67 -13.92 6.98 16.61
N PHE A 68 -14.29 6.83 15.36
CA PHE A 68 -15.39 5.95 14.98
C PHE A 68 -15.03 4.46 15.10
N GLY A 69 -13.83 4.05 14.68
CA GLY A 69 -13.41 2.66 14.66
C GLY A 69 -12.96 2.14 16.03
N ILE A 70 -12.19 2.91 16.79
CA ILE A 70 -11.62 2.45 18.05
C ILE A 70 -12.46 2.90 19.24
N VAL A 71 -12.76 4.21 19.37
CA VAL A 71 -13.49 4.74 20.54
C VAL A 71 -14.92 4.24 20.53
N LEU A 72 -15.66 4.45 19.43
CA LEU A 72 -17.06 4.02 19.30
C LEU A 72 -17.21 2.55 18.87
N ASN A 73 -16.12 1.89 18.48
CA ASN A 73 -16.09 0.51 18.00
C ASN A 73 -17.08 0.23 16.85
N TRP A 74 -17.27 1.19 15.95
CA TRP A 74 -18.14 1.00 14.80
C TRP A 74 -17.65 -0.20 13.97
N PHE A 75 -18.60 -0.98 13.51
CA PHE A 75 -18.35 -2.19 12.70
C PHE A 75 -17.40 -3.20 13.37
N ASP A 76 -17.37 -3.21 14.71
CA ASP A 76 -16.49 -4.09 15.49
C ASP A 76 -15.00 -3.95 15.14
N TYR A 77 -14.60 -2.76 14.66
CA TYR A 77 -13.27 -2.52 14.12
C TYR A 77 -12.17 -2.62 15.17
N ARG A 78 -12.40 -2.10 16.37
CA ARG A 78 -11.46 -2.24 17.49
C ARG A 78 -11.09 -3.70 17.75
N ASN A 79 -12.09 -4.59 17.77
CA ASN A 79 -11.86 -6.01 17.97
C ASN A 79 -11.14 -6.64 16.78
N ALA A 80 -11.49 -6.26 15.55
CA ALA A 80 -10.80 -6.72 14.35
C ALA A 80 -9.32 -6.29 14.35
N VAL A 81 -9.01 -5.06 14.74
CA VAL A 81 -7.63 -4.57 14.85
C VAL A 81 -6.84 -5.41 15.82
N TRP A 82 -7.30 -5.53 17.07
CA TRP A 82 -6.55 -6.23 18.11
C TRP A 82 -6.41 -7.73 17.89
N LYS A 83 -7.40 -8.38 17.30
CA LYS A 83 -7.43 -9.84 17.16
C LYS A 83 -6.86 -10.33 15.82
N GLU A 84 -7.00 -9.57 14.75
CA GLU A 84 -6.75 -10.07 13.40
C GLU A 84 -5.79 -9.21 12.59
N LEU A 85 -5.79 -7.88 12.74
CA LEU A 85 -5.15 -6.96 11.80
C LEU A 85 -3.82 -6.35 12.29
N LEU A 86 -3.63 -6.18 13.61
CA LEU A 86 -2.47 -5.45 14.14
C LEU A 86 -1.15 -6.11 13.76
N VAL A 87 -1.01 -7.41 13.99
CA VAL A 87 0.24 -8.13 13.68
C VAL A 87 0.54 -8.14 12.18
N PRO A 88 -0.42 -8.50 11.30
CA PRO A 88 -0.20 -8.40 9.85
C PRO A 88 0.14 -6.97 9.38
N LEU A 89 -0.52 -5.95 9.92
CA LEU A 89 -0.26 -4.56 9.59
C LEU A 89 1.19 -4.18 9.94
N VAL A 90 1.63 -4.46 11.17
CA VAL A 90 3.01 -4.16 11.60
C VAL A 90 4.03 -4.90 10.73
N MET A 91 3.82 -6.18 10.45
CA MET A 91 4.74 -6.97 9.62
C MET A 91 4.84 -6.39 8.20
N MET A 92 3.72 -6.06 7.58
CA MET A 92 3.70 -5.47 6.25
C MET A 92 4.28 -4.06 6.24
N ALA A 93 3.98 -3.23 7.25
CA ALA A 93 4.56 -1.89 7.40
C ALA A 93 6.09 -1.95 7.42
N LEU A 94 6.68 -2.87 8.19
CA LEU A 94 8.15 -3.02 8.24
C LEU A 94 8.76 -3.40 6.87
N ILE A 95 8.08 -4.26 6.10
CA ILE A 95 8.52 -4.63 4.75
C ILE A 95 8.46 -3.42 3.81
N PHE A 96 7.38 -2.65 3.85
CA PHE A 96 7.19 -1.50 2.98
C PHE A 96 8.07 -0.31 3.39
N ILE A 97 8.34 -0.10 4.67
CA ILE A 97 9.34 0.86 5.16
C ILE A 97 10.74 0.50 4.63
N ALA A 98 11.12 -0.78 4.67
CA ALA A 98 12.41 -1.21 4.12
C ALA A 98 12.49 -0.95 2.60
N TRP A 99 11.40 -1.13 1.87
CA TRP A 99 11.29 -0.77 0.46
C TRP A 99 11.44 0.73 0.25
N ASP A 100 10.75 1.55 1.03
CA ASP A 100 10.80 3.00 0.93
C ASP A 100 12.20 3.57 1.24
N ILE A 101 12.87 3.05 2.28
CA ILE A 101 14.27 3.36 2.58
C ILE A 101 15.16 3.13 1.36
N LEU A 102 15.00 1.98 0.71
CA LEU A 102 15.77 1.62 -0.47
C LEU A 102 15.47 2.57 -1.64
N PHE A 103 14.20 2.83 -1.92
CA PHE A 103 13.79 3.66 -3.06
C PHE A 103 14.13 5.14 -2.88
N THR A 104 14.06 5.64 -1.66
CA THR A 104 14.57 6.97 -1.31
C THR A 104 16.09 7.04 -1.49
N ALA A 105 16.84 5.99 -1.08
CA ALA A 105 18.28 5.92 -1.29
C ALA A 105 18.66 5.84 -2.78
N LEU A 106 17.86 5.16 -3.60
CA LEU A 106 18.04 5.05 -5.04
C LEU A 106 17.60 6.30 -5.81
N GLY A 107 16.96 7.28 -5.14
CA GLY A 107 16.48 8.50 -5.80
C GLY A 107 15.25 8.29 -6.69
N VAL A 108 14.44 7.28 -6.40
CA VAL A 108 13.14 7.05 -7.08
C VAL A 108 12.15 8.13 -6.67
N TRP A 109 12.16 8.52 -5.40
CA TRP A 109 11.47 9.68 -4.85
C TRP A 109 12.30 10.36 -3.77
N ARG A 110 11.86 11.54 -3.39
CA ARG A 110 12.41 12.31 -2.27
C ARG A 110 11.31 13.10 -1.59
N PHE A 111 11.59 13.56 -0.38
CA PHE A 111 10.68 14.36 0.43
C PHE A 111 11.13 15.83 0.44
N ASN A 112 10.19 16.74 0.17
CA ASN A 112 10.46 18.17 0.18
C ASN A 112 10.65 18.69 1.61
N PRO A 113 11.84 19.23 1.96
CA PRO A 113 12.11 19.72 3.32
C PRO A 113 11.18 20.84 3.78
N ALA A 114 10.51 21.55 2.86
CA ALA A 114 9.57 22.62 3.20
C ALA A 114 8.29 22.11 3.92
N TYR A 115 7.98 20.79 3.81
CA TYR A 115 6.73 20.21 4.27
C TYR A 115 6.89 19.13 5.35
N ILE A 116 8.11 18.92 5.87
CA ILE A 116 8.44 17.94 6.91
C ILE A 116 9.12 18.62 8.10
N GLN A 117 9.11 17.96 9.27
CA GLN A 117 9.70 18.48 10.50
C GLN A 117 11.24 18.36 10.56
N GLY A 118 11.87 17.75 9.57
CA GLY A 118 13.32 17.60 9.49
C GLY A 118 13.92 16.51 10.38
N VAL A 119 13.09 15.72 11.07
CA VAL A 119 13.54 14.53 11.82
C VAL A 119 13.46 13.32 10.92
N SER A 120 14.57 12.59 10.77
CA SER A 120 14.63 11.41 9.90
C SER A 120 14.96 10.13 10.67
N ILE A 121 14.33 9.04 10.26
CA ILE A 121 14.66 7.67 10.68
C ILE A 121 15.36 7.03 9.49
N ILE A 122 16.66 6.79 9.61
CA ILE A 122 17.56 6.42 8.50
C ILE A 122 17.57 7.55 7.46
N ASN A 123 16.87 7.43 6.34
CA ASN A 123 16.74 8.42 5.28
C ASN A 123 15.27 8.85 5.01
N LEU A 124 14.33 8.36 5.81
CA LEU A 124 12.92 8.72 5.71
C LEU A 124 12.55 9.77 6.76
N PRO A 125 11.70 10.75 6.45
CA PRO A 125 11.03 11.55 7.47
C PRO A 125 10.28 10.64 8.45
N TRP A 126 10.29 10.97 9.74
CA TRP A 126 9.54 10.18 10.74
C TRP A 126 8.04 10.12 10.42
N GLU A 127 7.53 11.17 9.79
CA GLU A 127 6.15 11.25 9.32
C GLU A 127 5.87 10.19 8.26
N GLU A 128 6.80 9.95 7.32
CA GLU A 128 6.68 8.87 6.34
C GLU A 128 6.59 7.51 7.02
N VAL A 129 7.44 7.27 8.01
CA VAL A 129 7.37 6.03 8.78
C VAL A 129 6.00 5.87 9.47
N CYS A 130 5.40 6.94 10.00
CA CYS A 130 4.06 6.92 10.55
C CYS A 130 2.98 6.63 9.49
N TRP A 131 3.18 7.08 8.26
CA TRP A 131 2.27 6.85 7.14
C TRP A 131 1.97 5.35 6.93
N PHE A 132 3.01 4.50 7.03
CA PHE A 132 2.91 3.05 6.87
C PHE A 132 2.04 2.36 7.93
N PHE A 133 1.74 3.01 9.03
CA PHE A 133 0.81 2.52 10.05
C PHE A 133 -0.56 3.18 9.94
N ILE A 134 -0.59 4.49 9.76
CA ILE A 134 -1.82 5.29 9.78
C ILE A 134 -2.70 4.99 8.56
N ILE A 135 -2.16 5.04 7.36
CA ILE A 135 -2.96 4.90 6.14
C ILE A 135 -3.52 3.48 5.97
N PRO A 136 -2.75 2.40 6.16
CA PRO A 136 -3.33 1.07 6.15
C PRO A 136 -4.37 0.85 7.25
N PHE A 137 -4.13 1.37 8.46
CA PHE A 137 -5.12 1.33 9.54
C PHE A 137 -6.44 1.99 9.10
N CYS A 138 -6.40 3.16 8.49
CA CYS A 138 -7.59 3.84 7.98
C CYS A 138 -8.26 3.06 6.83
N SER A 139 -7.47 2.50 5.94
CA SER A 139 -7.96 1.72 4.80
C SER A 139 -8.64 0.41 5.23
N LEU A 140 -8.10 -0.26 6.24
CA LEU A 140 -8.67 -1.48 6.80
C LEU A 140 -10.02 -1.21 7.50
N PHE A 141 -10.27 0.01 7.99
CA PHE A 141 -11.59 0.38 8.49
C PHE A 141 -12.66 0.36 7.39
N VAL A 142 -12.34 0.88 6.20
CA VAL A 142 -13.24 0.78 5.04
C VAL A 142 -13.49 -0.68 4.65
N TYR A 143 -12.43 -1.51 4.62
CA TYR A 143 -12.59 -2.94 4.39
C TYR A 143 -13.52 -3.60 5.40
N GLN A 144 -13.39 -3.26 6.68
CA GLN A 144 -14.24 -3.81 7.74
C GLN A 144 -15.71 -3.37 7.59
N ILE A 145 -15.97 -2.13 7.20
CA ILE A 145 -17.32 -1.66 6.88
C ILE A 145 -17.93 -2.49 5.76
N VAL A 146 -17.21 -2.65 4.66
CA VAL A 146 -17.67 -3.41 3.50
C VAL A 146 -17.91 -4.88 3.87
N LYS A 147 -17.00 -5.48 4.65
CA LYS A 147 -17.10 -6.86 5.14
C LYS A 147 -18.37 -7.12 5.95
N ILE A 148 -18.79 -6.14 6.77
CA ILE A 148 -19.99 -6.29 7.62
C ILE A 148 -21.27 -5.93 6.86
N ARG A 149 -21.22 -4.92 5.98
CA ARG A 149 -22.41 -4.40 5.30
C ARG A 149 -22.78 -5.15 4.03
N TRP A 150 -21.81 -5.74 3.36
CA TRP A 150 -22.05 -6.43 2.10
C TRP A 150 -21.66 -7.90 2.20
N SER A 151 -22.56 -8.77 1.77
CA SER A 151 -22.17 -10.14 1.42
C SER A 151 -21.17 -10.05 0.29
N ASN A 152 -20.11 -10.90 0.32
CA ASN A 152 -19.07 -10.90 -0.71
C ASN A 152 -19.70 -11.03 -2.13
N PRO A 153 -19.75 -9.95 -2.91
CA PRO A 153 -20.58 -9.90 -4.12
C PRO A 153 -20.01 -10.77 -5.25
N TRP A 154 -18.69 -11.01 -5.22
CA TRP A 154 -17.98 -11.70 -6.30
C TRP A 154 -17.24 -12.96 -5.86
N GLY A 155 -17.36 -13.37 -4.61
CA GLY A 155 -16.71 -14.56 -4.07
C GLY A 155 -15.19 -14.50 -4.22
N SER A 156 -14.58 -15.57 -4.72
CA SER A 156 -13.14 -15.60 -5.00
C SER A 156 -12.73 -14.80 -6.23
N ALA A 157 -13.71 -14.40 -7.06
CA ALA A 157 -13.52 -13.60 -8.27
C ALA A 157 -12.36 -14.11 -9.19
N ARG A 158 -12.22 -15.43 -9.33
CA ARG A 158 -11.10 -16.07 -10.05
C ARG A 158 -10.90 -15.54 -11.48
N THR A 159 -11.99 -15.36 -12.21
CA THR A 159 -11.93 -14.81 -13.58
C THR A 159 -11.34 -13.41 -13.57
N LEU A 160 -11.74 -12.57 -12.61
CA LEU A 160 -11.20 -11.21 -12.45
C LEU A 160 -9.70 -11.26 -12.10
N GLN A 161 -9.28 -12.15 -11.17
CA GLN A 161 -7.86 -12.33 -10.85
C GLN A 161 -7.06 -12.69 -12.10
N PHE A 162 -7.56 -13.60 -12.90
CA PHE A 162 -6.86 -14.03 -14.13
C PHE A 162 -6.75 -12.90 -15.16
N VAL A 163 -7.83 -12.15 -15.37
CA VAL A 163 -7.83 -10.98 -16.27
C VAL A 163 -6.85 -9.92 -15.77
N LEU A 164 -6.87 -9.62 -14.49
CA LEU A 164 -5.92 -8.65 -13.90
C LEU A 164 -4.47 -9.11 -14.05
N LEU A 165 -4.17 -10.39 -13.80
CA LEU A 165 -2.82 -10.93 -13.99
C LEU A 165 -2.32 -10.76 -15.43
N VAL A 166 -3.16 -11.06 -16.42
CA VAL A 166 -2.78 -10.92 -17.86
C VAL A 166 -2.54 -9.44 -18.20
N VAL A 167 -3.45 -8.55 -17.78
CA VAL A 167 -3.33 -7.12 -18.08
C VAL A 167 -2.11 -6.51 -17.39
N LEU A 168 -1.94 -6.77 -16.09
CA LEU A 168 -0.81 -6.22 -15.31
C LEU A 168 0.53 -6.78 -15.77
N PHE A 169 0.58 -8.05 -16.19
CA PHE A 169 1.79 -8.63 -16.77
C PHE A 169 2.16 -7.98 -18.11
N GLY A 170 1.17 -7.70 -18.96
CA GLY A 170 1.39 -6.90 -20.17
C GLY A 170 1.93 -5.49 -19.86
N MET A 171 1.34 -4.82 -18.86
CA MET A 171 1.83 -3.50 -18.41
C MET A 171 3.25 -3.58 -17.84
N TYR A 172 3.58 -4.64 -17.09
CA TYR A 172 4.93 -4.89 -16.58
C TYR A 172 5.96 -4.98 -17.72
N LEU A 173 5.68 -5.76 -18.76
CA LEU A 173 6.59 -5.90 -19.90
C LEU A 173 6.84 -4.58 -20.66
N LEU A 174 5.88 -3.66 -20.62
CA LEU A 174 5.99 -2.34 -21.26
C LEU A 174 6.71 -1.29 -20.38
N ASN A 175 6.91 -1.56 -19.10
CA ASN A 175 7.48 -0.59 -18.14
C ASN A 175 8.59 -1.21 -17.27
N MET A 176 9.19 -2.31 -17.70
CA MET A 176 10.24 -3.00 -16.93
C MET A 176 11.55 -2.23 -16.84
N ASP A 177 11.73 -1.20 -17.65
CA ASP A 177 12.85 -0.27 -17.64
C ASP A 177 12.73 0.83 -16.57
N ARG A 178 11.58 0.94 -15.90
CA ARG A 178 11.29 1.94 -14.88
C ARG A 178 11.09 1.27 -13.53
N ILE A 179 12.00 1.54 -12.59
CA ILE A 179 12.08 0.75 -11.35
C ILE A 179 10.79 0.82 -10.52
N TYR A 180 10.15 1.99 -10.43
CA TYR A 180 8.91 2.13 -9.67
C TYR A 180 7.75 1.40 -10.34
N SER A 181 7.56 1.59 -11.64
CA SER A 181 6.51 0.88 -12.39
C SER A 181 6.70 -0.63 -12.32
N ALA A 182 7.92 -1.12 -12.59
CA ALA A 182 8.23 -2.53 -12.58
C ALA A 182 8.00 -3.18 -11.20
N THR A 183 8.45 -2.54 -10.12
CA THR A 183 8.31 -3.09 -8.77
C THR A 183 6.87 -3.01 -8.26
N SER A 184 6.15 -1.92 -8.49
CA SER A 184 4.74 -1.78 -8.13
C SER A 184 3.86 -2.82 -8.85
N LEU A 185 4.07 -3.01 -10.16
CA LEU A 185 3.39 -4.02 -10.96
C LEU A 185 3.75 -5.44 -10.51
N SER A 186 5.03 -5.73 -10.28
CA SER A 186 5.49 -7.04 -9.80
C SER A 186 4.89 -7.40 -8.45
N MET A 187 4.83 -6.45 -7.51
CA MET A 187 4.20 -6.64 -6.21
C MET A 187 2.71 -6.96 -6.38
N THR A 188 1.99 -6.16 -7.17
CA THR A 188 0.55 -6.35 -7.42
C THR A 188 0.27 -7.71 -8.07
N ILE A 189 1.04 -8.08 -9.11
CA ILE A 189 0.94 -9.39 -9.78
C ILE A 189 1.19 -10.52 -8.78
N SER A 190 2.24 -10.42 -7.96
CA SER A 190 2.59 -11.43 -6.97
C SER A 190 1.49 -11.62 -5.93
N MET A 191 0.89 -10.55 -5.44
CA MET A 191 -0.20 -10.62 -4.45
C MET A 191 -1.49 -11.18 -5.04
N ILE A 192 -1.84 -10.82 -6.27
CA ILE A 192 -2.99 -11.41 -6.97
C ILE A 192 -2.73 -12.90 -7.24
N GLY A 193 -1.54 -13.24 -7.73
CA GLY A 193 -1.13 -14.62 -7.96
C GLY A 193 -1.18 -15.47 -6.69
N LEU A 194 -0.65 -14.95 -5.59
CA LEU A 194 -0.73 -15.61 -4.29
C LEU A 194 -2.18 -15.83 -3.87
N SER A 195 -3.03 -14.80 -3.96
CA SER A 195 -4.45 -14.90 -3.63
C SER A 195 -5.19 -15.95 -4.47
N LEU A 196 -4.81 -16.11 -5.75
CA LEU A 196 -5.33 -17.13 -6.65
C LEU A 196 -4.86 -18.55 -6.25
N ILE A 197 -3.56 -18.72 -5.97
CA ILE A 197 -2.95 -20.00 -5.57
C ILE A 197 -3.56 -20.52 -4.27
N VAL A 198 -3.72 -19.67 -3.25
CA VAL A 198 -4.33 -20.04 -1.98
C VAL A 198 -5.87 -20.10 -2.06
N ASN A 199 -6.45 -19.78 -3.22
CA ASN A 199 -7.90 -19.69 -3.43
C ASN A 199 -8.60 -18.82 -2.38
N TRP A 200 -8.04 -17.63 -2.17
CA TRP A 200 -8.54 -16.70 -1.15
C TRP A 200 -9.95 -16.22 -1.47
N LYS A 201 -10.90 -16.53 -0.62
CA LYS A 201 -12.31 -16.19 -0.80
C LYS A 201 -12.62 -14.70 -0.58
N GLY A 202 -11.72 -13.98 0.09
CA GLY A 202 -11.86 -12.56 0.38
C GLY A 202 -11.55 -11.63 -0.80
N PHE A 203 -11.05 -12.15 -1.93
CA PHE A 203 -10.57 -11.30 -3.03
C PHE A 203 -11.67 -10.38 -3.61
N GLY A 204 -12.88 -10.89 -3.84
CA GLY A 204 -13.98 -10.08 -4.35
C GLY A 204 -14.39 -8.96 -3.39
N LEU A 205 -14.42 -9.26 -2.09
CA LEU A 205 -14.68 -8.26 -1.05
C LEU A 205 -13.56 -7.22 -0.98
N PHE A 206 -12.32 -7.65 -1.10
CA PHE A 206 -11.16 -6.76 -1.14
C PHE A 206 -11.25 -5.79 -2.33
N ILE A 207 -11.55 -6.27 -3.55
CA ILE A 207 -11.72 -5.41 -4.73
C ILE A 207 -12.83 -4.39 -4.50
N ALA A 208 -13.98 -4.80 -3.99
CA ALA A 208 -15.08 -3.87 -3.68
C ALA A 208 -14.64 -2.77 -2.71
N SER A 209 -13.89 -3.14 -1.67
CA SER A 209 -13.35 -2.20 -0.68
C SER A 209 -12.29 -1.29 -1.30
N PHE A 210 -11.41 -1.85 -2.12
CA PHE A 210 -10.32 -1.11 -2.75
C PHE A 210 -10.82 -0.06 -3.75
N LEU A 211 -11.87 -0.38 -4.51
CA LEU A 211 -12.53 0.58 -5.41
C LEU A 211 -13.10 1.78 -4.63
N LEU A 212 -13.70 1.54 -3.46
CA LEU A 212 -14.15 2.63 -2.59
C LEU A 212 -12.98 3.45 -2.02
N LEU A 213 -11.86 2.79 -1.73
CA LEU A 213 -10.66 3.45 -1.22
C LEU A 213 -9.96 4.36 -2.24
N LEU A 214 -10.20 4.18 -3.54
CA LEU A 214 -9.66 5.08 -4.56
C LEU A 214 -10.11 6.54 -4.36
N ILE A 215 -11.29 6.77 -3.76
CA ILE A 215 -11.80 8.11 -3.48
C ILE A 215 -10.95 8.82 -2.41
N PRO A 216 -10.83 8.31 -1.17
CA PRO A 216 -9.97 8.93 -0.17
C PRO A 216 -8.50 8.89 -0.57
N MET A 217 -8.05 7.86 -1.30
CA MET A 217 -6.70 7.80 -1.84
C MET A 217 -6.42 8.98 -2.78
N GLY A 218 -7.34 9.29 -3.69
CA GLY A 218 -7.22 10.44 -4.58
C GLY A 218 -7.03 11.75 -3.81
N LEU A 219 -7.76 11.93 -2.70
CA LEU A 219 -7.65 13.12 -1.88
C LEU A 219 -6.35 13.13 -1.04
N PHE A 220 -6.11 12.09 -0.25
CA PHE A 220 -5.01 12.06 0.72
C PHE A 220 -3.64 11.89 0.03
N ASN A 221 -3.52 11.01 -0.96
CA ASN A 221 -2.29 10.90 -1.73
C ASN A 221 -2.06 12.15 -2.60
N GLY A 222 -3.12 12.70 -3.19
CA GLY A 222 -3.06 13.98 -3.89
C GLY A 222 -2.54 15.12 -3.03
N MET A 223 -2.92 15.18 -1.75
CA MET A 223 -2.43 16.16 -0.80
C MET A 223 -0.90 16.09 -0.62
N LEU A 224 -0.32 14.90 -0.63
CA LEU A 224 1.13 14.70 -0.51
C LEU A 224 1.88 14.96 -1.83
N THR A 225 1.20 14.85 -2.97
CA THR A 225 1.82 14.96 -4.29
C THR A 225 1.53 16.30 -5.00
N GLY A 226 1.10 17.33 -4.24
CA GLY A 226 0.99 18.70 -4.73
C GLY A 226 -0.38 19.08 -5.29
N LEU A 227 -1.46 18.32 -5.01
CA LEU A 227 -2.81 18.68 -5.45
C LEU A 227 -3.34 19.97 -4.81
N LEU A 228 -2.94 20.23 -3.55
CA LEU A 228 -3.45 21.32 -2.72
C LEU A 228 -2.34 22.32 -2.29
N THR A 229 -1.10 22.10 -2.71
CA THR A 229 0.08 22.89 -2.35
C THR A 229 0.86 23.32 -3.57
N LYS A 230 1.69 24.35 -3.45
CA LYS A 230 2.50 24.87 -4.56
C LYS A 230 3.51 23.88 -5.09
N GLU A 231 4.10 23.12 -4.17
CA GLU A 231 5.05 22.06 -4.49
C GLU A 231 4.58 20.75 -3.86
N ALA A 232 4.98 19.64 -4.46
CA ALA A 232 4.73 18.32 -3.89
C ALA A 232 5.60 18.08 -2.66
N LEU A 233 5.04 17.44 -1.62
CA LEU A 233 5.78 16.93 -0.49
C LEU A 233 6.60 15.70 -0.92
N VAL A 234 5.96 14.73 -1.60
CA VAL A 234 6.62 13.58 -2.21
C VAL A 234 6.90 13.90 -3.68
N GLN A 235 8.17 13.99 -4.04
CA GLN A 235 8.63 14.33 -5.38
C GLN A 235 9.21 13.09 -6.06
N TYR A 236 8.58 12.64 -7.13
CA TYR A 236 8.99 11.45 -7.89
C TYR A 236 10.02 11.79 -8.97
N ASN A 237 10.93 10.87 -9.22
CA ASN A 237 11.84 10.92 -10.34
C ASN A 237 11.10 10.49 -11.62
N SER A 238 10.96 11.41 -12.57
CA SER A 238 10.20 11.19 -13.81
C SER A 238 10.76 10.09 -14.71
N ALA A 239 12.00 9.68 -14.52
CA ALA A 239 12.59 8.56 -15.25
C ALA A 239 12.15 7.19 -14.70
N GLU A 240 11.65 7.13 -13.45
CA GLU A 240 11.47 5.87 -12.71
C GLU A 240 10.01 5.39 -12.66
N PHE A 241 9.06 6.15 -13.19
CA PHE A 241 7.65 5.75 -13.28
C PHE A 241 7.06 5.99 -14.68
N GLY A 242 5.90 5.41 -14.97
CA GLY A 242 5.28 5.40 -16.30
C GLY A 242 4.83 6.75 -16.86
N GLY A 243 4.94 7.83 -16.07
CA GLY A 243 4.55 9.19 -16.47
C GLY A 243 3.04 9.43 -16.44
N ILE A 244 2.22 8.43 -16.10
CA ILE A 244 0.78 8.59 -15.96
C ILE A 244 0.45 8.99 -14.53
N ARG A 245 -0.23 10.14 -14.36
CA ARG A 245 -0.72 10.60 -13.07
C ARG A 245 -2.24 10.58 -13.01
N ILE A 246 -2.74 10.27 -11.83
CA ILE A 246 -4.17 10.42 -11.49
C ILE A 246 -4.24 11.57 -10.48
N LEU A 247 -4.94 12.63 -10.83
CA LEU A 247 -4.83 13.91 -10.12
C LEU A 247 -3.36 14.38 -10.12
N SER A 248 -2.65 14.24 -9.02
CA SER A 248 -1.24 14.63 -8.89
C SER A 248 -0.28 13.47 -8.60
N PHE A 249 -0.76 12.27 -8.30
CA PHE A 249 0.09 11.13 -7.94
C PHE A 249 0.27 10.12 -9.09
N PRO A 250 1.42 9.41 -9.15
CA PRO A 250 1.65 8.36 -10.13
C PRO A 250 0.63 7.22 -10.02
N ILE A 251 0.20 6.65 -11.14
CA ILE A 251 -0.72 5.49 -11.16
C ILE A 251 -0.13 4.28 -10.41
N GLU A 252 1.18 4.20 -10.32
CA GLU A 252 1.93 3.18 -9.59
C GLU A 252 1.59 3.14 -8.11
N ASP A 253 1.21 4.27 -7.51
CA ASP A 253 0.78 4.35 -6.11
C ASP A 253 -0.47 3.52 -5.86
N ILE A 254 -1.34 3.34 -6.87
CA ILE A 254 -2.48 2.43 -6.78
C ILE A 254 -2.01 0.99 -6.62
N GLY A 255 -1.02 0.57 -7.42
CA GLY A 255 -0.42 -0.77 -7.31
C GLY A 255 0.30 -0.97 -5.97
N PHE A 256 1.02 0.05 -5.50
CA PHE A 256 1.68 0.08 -4.19
C PHE A 256 0.67 -0.12 -3.06
N GLY A 257 -0.38 0.72 -3.00
CA GLY A 257 -1.43 0.60 -2.00
C GLY A 257 -2.21 -0.70 -2.09
N PHE A 258 -2.48 -1.20 -3.31
CA PHE A 258 -3.12 -2.49 -3.54
C PHE A 258 -2.30 -3.63 -2.95
N GLY A 259 -1.00 -3.71 -3.30
CA GLY A 259 -0.09 -4.75 -2.82
C GLY A 259 0.05 -4.73 -1.30
N PHE A 260 0.12 -3.54 -0.70
CA PHE A 260 0.21 -3.37 0.75
C PHE A 260 -1.03 -3.91 1.47
N LEU A 261 -2.22 -3.46 1.07
CA LEU A 261 -3.46 -3.82 1.74
C LEU A 261 -3.84 -5.29 1.56
N ILE A 262 -3.71 -5.83 0.35
CA ILE A 262 -3.98 -7.26 0.13
C ILE A 262 -2.98 -8.14 0.88
N GLY A 263 -1.72 -7.71 0.99
CA GLY A 263 -0.71 -8.40 1.79
C GLY A 263 -1.09 -8.51 3.25
N ILE A 264 -1.58 -7.42 3.87
CA ILE A 264 -2.08 -7.42 5.25
C ILE A 264 -3.23 -8.42 5.41
N LEU A 265 -4.20 -8.41 4.49
CA LEU A 265 -5.39 -9.27 4.58
C LEU A 265 -5.08 -10.74 4.34
N LEU A 266 -4.21 -11.07 3.40
CA LEU A 266 -3.76 -12.45 3.17
C LEU A 266 -3.00 -12.98 4.37
N LEU A 267 -2.13 -12.16 4.96
CA LEU A 267 -1.37 -12.55 6.16
C LEU A 267 -2.28 -12.71 7.37
N SER A 268 -3.27 -11.83 7.53
CA SER A 268 -4.30 -11.92 8.58
C SER A 268 -5.07 -13.24 8.49
N ASP A 269 -5.56 -13.58 7.30
CA ASP A 269 -6.31 -14.82 7.07
C ASP A 269 -5.44 -16.05 7.32
N PHE A 270 -4.19 -16.01 6.91
CA PHE A 270 -3.23 -17.09 7.18
C PHE A 270 -2.96 -17.30 8.66
N ILE A 271 -2.70 -16.26 9.44
CA ILE A 271 -2.44 -16.34 10.89
C ILE A 271 -3.68 -16.89 11.59
N LYS A 272 -4.87 -16.42 11.23
CA LYS A 272 -6.14 -16.88 11.80
C LYS A 272 -6.36 -18.38 11.57
N HIS A 273 -6.11 -18.87 10.37
CA HIS A 273 -6.24 -20.30 10.06
C HIS A 273 -5.23 -21.16 10.80
N ARG A 274 -4.02 -20.66 11.02
CA ARG A 274 -3.00 -21.38 11.82
C ARG A 274 -3.41 -21.53 13.27
N LEU A 275 -3.78 -20.42 13.90
CA LEU A 275 -4.19 -20.44 15.32
C LEU A 275 -5.42 -21.33 15.56
N SER A 276 -6.36 -21.40 14.61
CA SER A 276 -7.51 -22.29 14.71
C SER A 276 -7.16 -23.77 14.52
N ALA A 277 -6.18 -24.10 13.68
CA ALA A 277 -5.72 -25.47 13.46
C ALA A 277 -4.96 -26.02 14.67
N ASP A 278 -4.10 -25.21 15.29
CA ASP A 278 -3.35 -25.62 16.49
C ASP A 278 -4.28 -25.86 17.69
N TYR A 279 -5.35 -25.07 17.83
CA TYR A 279 -6.35 -25.26 18.89
C TYR A 279 -7.14 -26.57 18.76
N THR A 280 -7.34 -27.07 17.53
CA THR A 280 -8.03 -28.33 17.27
C THR A 280 -7.14 -29.57 17.50
N LEU A 281 -5.81 -29.41 17.43
CA LEU A 281 -4.85 -30.50 17.67
C LEU A 281 -4.49 -30.67 19.16
N THR A 282 -4.82 -29.70 20.01
CA THR A 282 -4.54 -29.72 21.46
C THR A 282 -5.75 -30.17 22.32
N LYS A 283 -6.86 -30.49 21.71
CA LYS A 283 -8.04 -31.10 22.32
C LYS A 283 -8.18 -32.57 21.92
#